data_9a0748b69419fa0b8c54216892f7c4fa
#
_entry.id   9a0748b69419fa0b8c54216892f7c4fa
#
_cell.length_a   1.000
_cell.length_b   1.000
_cell.length_c   1.000
_cell.angle_alpha   90.00
_cell.angle_beta   90.00
_cell.angle_gamma   90.00
#
_symmetry.space_group_name_H-M   'P 1'
#
loop_
_entity.id
_entity.type
_entity.pdbx_description
1 polymer ?
#
loop_
_entity_poly.entity_id
_entity_poly.type
_entity_poly.pdbx_seq_one_letter_code
_entity_poly.pdbx_strand_id
1 'polypeptide(L)'
;MNAEFQRIARTDKKAFLSNQCKEIEENNRMGKTRDLFKKIRDTKGTFHARMGSIKDRNGMDVTEAEDIKKWQEYTEELYKKDHHDPDNHDGMITHLEPDILECEVKWLLGSITMNKASGADGIPVALFLILKDDVVKVLHSICQQIWKTQQWPQDWKRSVFIPIPKKGNDKESLNYCTIALISHASKVMLKILHARLQQYVIHEIPDVQAGFRKGRGTRDQIANICWIIKVMLTNLILIIIS
;
A
#
# COMPACT_ATOMS: atom_id res chain seq x y z
N MET A 1 -18.52 -8.95 24.21
CA MET A 1 -17.15 -9.17 24.72
C MET A 1 -16.05 -8.76 23.74
N ASN A 2 -16.13 -9.09 22.48
CA ASN A 2 -15.00 -8.89 21.55
C ASN A 2 -14.68 -7.39 21.23
N ALA A 3 -15.69 -6.51 21.09
CA ALA A 3 -15.48 -5.11 20.71
C ALA A 3 -14.87 -4.28 21.87
N GLU A 4 -15.28 -4.53 23.09
CA GLU A 4 -14.75 -3.81 24.26
C GLU A 4 -13.31 -4.23 24.58
N PHE A 5 -13.01 -5.52 24.50
CA PHE A 5 -11.64 -6.03 24.59
C PHE A 5 -10.71 -5.40 23.53
N GLN A 6 -11.16 -5.32 22.30
CA GLN A 6 -10.40 -4.66 21.23
C GLN A 6 -10.20 -3.16 21.49
N ARG A 7 -11.18 -2.48 22.06
CA ARG A 7 -11.08 -1.05 22.43
C ARG A 7 -10.02 -0.85 23.50
N ILE A 8 -10.05 -1.66 24.55
CA ILE A 8 -9.07 -1.61 25.65
C ILE A 8 -7.66 -1.89 25.10
N ALA A 9 -7.47 -2.97 24.35
CA ALA A 9 -6.19 -3.31 23.78
C ALA A 9 -5.61 -2.21 22.86
N ARG A 10 -6.46 -1.47 22.13
CA ARG A 10 -6.04 -0.31 21.32
C ARG A 10 -5.59 0.85 22.19
N THR A 11 -6.30 1.11 23.28
CA THR A 11 -5.96 2.18 24.22
C THR A 11 -4.63 1.90 24.91
N ASP A 12 -4.44 0.67 25.36
CA ASP A 12 -3.20 0.22 26.03
C ASP A 12 -2.01 0.29 25.07
N LYS A 13 -2.19 -0.17 23.84
CA LYS A 13 -1.15 -0.07 22.80
C LYS A 13 -0.77 1.38 22.51
N LYS A 14 -1.75 2.30 22.45
CA LYS A 14 -1.51 3.73 22.23
C LYS A 14 -0.75 4.34 23.41
N ALA A 15 -1.14 4.02 24.64
CA ALA A 15 -0.47 4.49 25.85
C ALA A 15 0.98 3.98 25.92
N PHE A 16 1.20 2.68 25.63
CA PHE A 16 2.53 2.09 25.55
C PHE A 16 3.43 2.81 24.54
N LEU A 17 2.97 3.01 23.30
CA LEU A 17 3.75 3.69 22.27
C LEU A 17 4.03 5.14 22.63
N SER A 18 3.07 5.84 23.25
CA SER A 18 3.27 7.21 23.72
C SER A 18 4.38 7.30 24.78
N ASN A 19 4.40 6.35 25.73
CA ASN A 19 5.46 6.28 26.72
C ASN A 19 6.83 5.96 26.12
N GLN A 20 6.87 5.05 25.12
CA GLN A 20 8.12 4.76 24.40
C GLN A 20 8.67 6.01 23.69
N CYS A 21 7.81 6.81 23.06
CA CYS A 21 8.20 8.07 22.43
C CYS A 21 8.78 9.06 23.44
N LYS A 22 8.17 9.21 24.61
CA LYS A 22 8.67 10.09 25.66
C LYS A 22 10.05 9.66 26.16
N GLU A 23 10.26 8.37 26.39
CA GLU A 23 11.57 7.85 26.81
C GLU A 23 12.64 8.04 25.72
N ILE A 24 12.29 7.89 24.44
CA ILE A 24 13.20 8.17 23.31
C ILE A 24 13.59 9.65 23.31
N GLU A 25 12.60 10.54 23.49
CA GLU A 25 12.83 11.99 23.54
C GLU A 25 13.71 12.38 24.73
N GLU A 26 13.49 11.81 25.90
CA GLU A 26 14.29 12.05 27.10
C GLU A 26 15.74 11.56 26.91
N ASN A 27 15.94 10.36 26.37
CA ASN A 27 17.27 9.85 26.05
C ASN A 27 18.01 10.74 25.05
N ASN A 28 17.29 11.29 24.06
CA ASN A 28 17.85 12.24 23.09
C ASN A 28 18.27 13.55 23.79
N ARG A 29 17.44 14.10 24.67
CA ARG A 29 17.77 15.33 25.45
C ARG A 29 18.98 15.13 26.37
N MET A 30 19.12 13.93 26.95
CA MET A 30 20.25 13.59 27.81
C MET A 30 21.52 13.20 27.05
N GLY A 31 21.50 13.17 25.72
CA GLY A 31 22.65 12.76 24.90
C GLY A 31 23.00 11.26 25.02
N LYS A 32 22.10 10.42 25.55
CA LYS A 32 22.30 8.97 25.71
C LYS A 32 22.06 8.23 24.39
N THR A 33 22.94 8.45 23.44
CA THR A 33 22.82 7.96 22.05
C THR A 33 22.62 6.45 21.97
N ARG A 34 23.34 5.68 22.80
CA ARG A 34 23.25 4.21 22.81
C ARG A 34 21.85 3.73 23.23
N ASP A 35 21.31 4.31 24.30
CA ASP A 35 19.99 3.95 24.84
C ASP A 35 18.89 4.43 23.91
N LEU A 36 19.05 5.61 23.28
CA LEU A 36 18.19 6.13 22.24
C LEU A 36 18.04 5.14 21.08
N PHE A 37 19.14 4.71 20.47
CA PHE A 37 19.11 3.79 19.34
C PHE A 37 18.67 2.39 19.71
N LYS A 38 18.96 1.93 20.94
CA LYS A 38 18.43 0.66 21.47
C LYS A 38 16.91 0.73 21.56
N LYS A 39 16.37 1.79 22.15
CA LYS A 39 14.93 1.98 22.32
C LYS A 39 14.20 2.10 20.99
N ILE A 40 14.75 2.82 20.01
CA ILE A 40 14.21 2.92 18.65
C ILE A 40 14.15 1.53 18.00
N ARG A 41 15.18 0.69 18.16
CA ARG A 41 15.24 -0.66 17.62
C ARG A 41 14.19 -1.58 18.25
N ASP A 42 14.02 -1.50 19.57
CA ASP A 42 13.03 -2.27 20.31
C ASP A 42 11.59 -1.85 19.92
N THR A 43 11.37 -0.56 19.65
CA THR A 43 10.07 -0.02 19.24
C THR A 43 9.71 -0.40 17.79
N LYS A 44 10.71 -0.46 16.90
CA LYS A 44 10.51 -0.93 15.52
C LYS A 44 9.99 -2.36 15.44
N GLY A 45 10.35 -3.19 16.41
CA GLY A 45 10.10 -4.62 16.35
C GLY A 45 10.89 -5.31 15.22
N THR A 46 11.26 -6.53 15.42
CA THR A 46 11.71 -7.40 14.34
C THR A 46 10.47 -7.88 13.59
N PHE A 47 10.29 -7.45 12.35
CA PHE A 47 9.29 -8.04 11.48
C PHE A 47 9.72 -9.48 11.18
N HIS A 48 9.20 -10.42 11.94
CA HIS A 48 9.22 -11.81 11.55
C HIS A 48 8.00 -12.02 10.64
N ALA A 49 8.23 -12.05 9.34
CA ALA A 49 7.26 -12.63 8.45
C ALA A 49 7.02 -14.06 8.90
N ARG A 50 5.90 -14.32 9.58
CA ARG A 50 5.38 -15.68 9.69
C ARG A 50 4.91 -16.06 8.29
N MET A 51 5.83 -16.52 7.47
CA MET A 51 5.46 -17.33 6.32
C MET A 51 4.81 -18.57 6.92
N GLY A 52 3.53 -18.73 6.69
CA GLY A 52 2.91 -20.03 6.82
C GLY A 52 3.75 -20.98 5.96
N SER A 53 4.15 -22.11 6.49
CA SER A 53 4.90 -23.09 5.73
C SER A 53 4.11 -23.45 4.49
N ILE A 54 4.68 -23.17 3.31
CA ILE A 54 4.11 -23.58 2.03
C ILE A 54 4.45 -25.06 1.92
N LYS A 55 3.44 -25.90 1.72
CA LYS A 55 3.64 -27.34 1.54
C LYS A 55 3.88 -27.64 0.07
N ASP A 56 4.81 -28.55 -0.21
CA ASP A 56 5.02 -29.10 -1.54
C ASP A 56 3.84 -30.01 -1.95
N ARG A 57 3.91 -30.57 -3.19
CA ARG A 57 2.91 -31.53 -3.71
C ARG A 57 2.76 -32.79 -2.81
N ASN A 58 3.74 -33.06 -1.93
CA ASN A 58 3.77 -34.21 -1.03
C ASN A 58 3.32 -33.85 0.39
N GLY A 59 2.94 -32.59 0.65
CA GLY A 59 2.50 -32.11 1.97
C GLY A 59 3.65 -31.77 2.92
N MET A 60 4.89 -31.73 2.45
CA MET A 60 6.05 -31.33 3.24
C MET A 60 6.20 -29.82 3.27
N ASP A 61 6.56 -29.28 4.43
CA ASP A 61 6.81 -27.85 4.61
C ASP A 61 8.02 -27.45 3.76
N VAL A 62 7.76 -26.58 2.80
CA VAL A 62 8.78 -26.05 1.91
C VAL A 62 9.55 -24.98 2.66
N THR A 63 10.70 -25.37 3.20
CA THR A 63 11.66 -24.47 3.84
C THR A 63 12.95 -24.32 3.03
N GLU A 64 13.04 -24.98 1.88
CA GLU A 64 14.26 -25.04 1.10
C GLU A 64 14.48 -23.77 0.27
N ALA A 65 15.75 -23.37 0.19
CA ALA A 65 16.17 -22.17 -0.55
C ALA A 65 15.75 -22.17 -2.04
N GLU A 66 15.55 -23.37 -2.62
CA GLU A 66 15.10 -23.53 -4.02
C GLU A 66 13.65 -23.06 -4.23
N ASP A 67 12.78 -23.30 -3.28
CA ASP A 67 11.38 -22.89 -3.42
C ASP A 67 11.20 -21.41 -3.13
N ILE A 68 11.99 -20.84 -2.21
CA ILE A 68 12.09 -19.39 -2.03
C ILE A 68 12.55 -18.74 -3.33
N LYS A 69 13.52 -19.34 -4.02
CA LYS A 69 14.02 -18.86 -5.32
C LYS A 69 12.96 -18.94 -6.40
N LYS A 70 12.18 -20.03 -6.50
CA LYS A 70 11.03 -20.13 -7.43
C LYS A 70 9.97 -19.06 -7.20
N TRP A 71 9.68 -18.75 -5.93
CA TRP A 71 8.76 -17.65 -5.57
C TRP A 71 9.32 -16.28 -5.96
N GLN A 72 10.61 -16.09 -5.77
CA GLN A 72 11.28 -14.87 -6.19
C GLN A 72 11.24 -14.73 -7.72
N GLU A 73 11.60 -15.76 -8.44
CA GLU A 73 11.55 -15.79 -9.92
C GLU A 73 10.12 -15.57 -10.45
N TYR A 74 9.11 -16.20 -9.86
CA TYR A 74 7.71 -15.99 -10.21
C TYR A 74 7.28 -14.55 -9.98
N THR A 75 7.65 -13.97 -8.84
CA THR A 75 7.30 -12.59 -8.52
C THR A 75 8.02 -11.61 -9.43
N GLU A 76 9.28 -11.84 -9.72
CA GLU A 76 10.05 -11.05 -10.67
C GLU A 76 9.47 -11.12 -12.08
N GLU A 77 9.10 -12.31 -12.55
CA GLU A 77 8.47 -12.47 -13.86
C GLU A 77 7.12 -11.78 -13.94
N LEU A 78 6.30 -11.88 -12.88
CA LEU A 78 4.99 -11.26 -12.81
C LEU A 78 5.07 -9.72 -12.95
N TYR A 79 6.10 -9.12 -12.38
CA TYR A 79 6.28 -7.66 -12.37
C TYR A 79 7.26 -7.14 -13.43
N LYS A 80 8.02 -8.00 -14.11
CA LYS A 80 8.90 -7.60 -15.22
C LYS A 80 8.17 -7.36 -16.53
N LYS A 81 6.96 -7.86 -16.70
CA LYS A 81 6.24 -7.86 -17.98
C LYS A 81 5.85 -6.49 -18.52
N ASP A 82 5.91 -5.44 -17.72
CA ASP A 82 5.43 -4.11 -18.10
C ASP A 82 6.51 -3.01 -18.06
N HIS A 83 7.79 -3.36 -18.12
CA HIS A 83 8.83 -2.38 -18.34
C HIS A 83 8.91 -1.97 -19.82
N HIS A 84 7.86 -1.37 -20.33
CA HIS A 84 8.04 -0.31 -21.31
C HIS A 84 8.62 0.86 -20.52
N ASP A 85 9.90 1.09 -20.72
CA ASP A 85 10.64 2.20 -20.14
C ASP A 85 9.97 3.52 -20.58
N PRO A 86 9.27 4.24 -19.70
CA PRO A 86 8.66 5.52 -20.06
C PRO A 86 9.70 6.64 -20.12
N ASP A 87 10.99 6.34 -19.91
CA ASP A 87 12.06 7.34 -19.84
C ASP A 87 12.43 7.98 -21.18
N ASN A 88 11.72 7.64 -22.26
CA ASN A 88 11.89 8.29 -23.56
C ASN A 88 10.86 9.40 -23.81
N HIS A 89 10.31 9.98 -22.78
CA HIS A 89 9.60 11.25 -22.88
C HIS A 89 10.63 12.40 -22.77
N ASP A 90 11.09 12.84 -23.92
CA ASP A 90 11.72 14.15 -24.15
C ASP A 90 10.65 15.27 -23.92
N GLY A 91 9.88 15.09 -22.84
CA GLY A 91 8.82 15.96 -22.42
C GLY A 91 9.42 17.11 -21.65
N MET A 92 9.36 18.30 -22.21
CA MET A 92 9.50 19.54 -21.47
C MET A 92 8.77 19.40 -20.13
N ILE A 93 9.53 19.29 -19.03
CA ILE A 93 9.00 19.39 -17.67
C ILE A 93 8.49 20.83 -17.54
N THR A 94 7.26 21.05 -17.92
CA THR A 94 6.58 22.29 -17.59
C THR A 94 6.32 22.23 -16.08
N HIS A 95 6.88 23.17 -15.34
CA HIS A 95 6.63 23.39 -13.91
C HIS A 95 5.18 23.86 -13.70
N LEU A 96 4.20 23.05 -14.13
CA LEU A 96 2.78 23.38 -14.06
C LEU A 96 2.15 23.05 -12.72
N GLU A 97 2.78 22.18 -11.95
CA GLU A 97 2.24 21.74 -10.67
C GLU A 97 2.93 22.47 -9.49
N PRO A 98 2.13 23.02 -8.56
CA PRO A 98 2.67 23.75 -7.41
C PRO A 98 3.43 22.80 -6.47
N ASP A 99 4.31 23.37 -5.66
CA ASP A 99 5.02 22.67 -4.59
C ASP A 99 4.02 21.92 -3.69
N ILE A 100 4.48 20.83 -3.06
CA ILE A 100 3.67 20.08 -2.10
C ILE A 100 3.46 20.94 -0.86
N LEU A 101 2.21 21.07 -0.44
CA LEU A 101 1.82 21.87 0.71
C LEU A 101 1.75 21.03 1.99
N GLU A 102 2.08 21.64 3.12
CA GLU A 102 1.97 20.99 4.43
C GLU A 102 0.54 20.53 4.75
N CYS A 103 -0.48 21.30 4.32
CA CYS A 103 -1.88 20.96 4.51
C CYS A 103 -2.28 19.69 3.73
N GLU A 104 -1.71 19.40 2.56
CA GLU A 104 -1.93 18.16 1.83
C GLU A 104 -1.40 16.97 2.63
N VAL A 105 -0.19 17.06 3.15
CA VAL A 105 0.41 16.03 4.00
C VAL A 105 -0.43 15.79 5.25
N LYS A 106 -0.85 16.85 5.92
CA LYS A 106 -1.70 16.78 7.13
C LYS A 106 -3.04 16.12 6.85
N TRP A 107 -3.71 16.51 5.78
CA TRP A 107 -5.00 15.95 5.38
C TRP A 107 -4.88 14.46 5.05
N LEU A 108 -3.85 14.08 4.28
CA LEU A 108 -3.63 12.68 3.89
C LEU A 108 -3.20 11.81 5.06
N LEU A 109 -2.37 12.34 5.96
CA LEU A 109 -2.00 11.63 7.17
C LEU A 109 -3.25 11.32 8.03
N GLY A 110 -4.19 12.26 8.12
CA GLY A 110 -5.48 12.05 8.78
C GLY A 110 -6.37 10.99 8.11
N SER A 111 -6.17 10.74 6.81
CA SER A 111 -6.91 9.73 6.05
C SER A 111 -6.37 8.30 6.19
N ILE A 112 -5.21 8.12 6.84
CA ILE A 112 -4.62 6.80 7.04
C ILE A 112 -5.41 6.04 8.10
N THR A 113 -5.92 4.87 7.72
CA THR A 113 -6.68 4.01 8.64
C THR A 113 -5.76 3.26 9.59
N MET A 114 -6.18 3.16 10.85
CA MET A 114 -5.52 2.35 11.89
C MET A 114 -5.46 0.86 11.49
N ASN A 115 -4.57 0.12 12.15
CA ASN A 115 -4.45 -1.35 11.99
C ASN A 115 -4.02 -1.82 10.60
N LYS A 116 -3.28 -1.01 9.86
CA LYS A 116 -2.59 -1.46 8.64
C LYS A 116 -1.19 -1.97 8.98
N ALA A 117 -0.79 -3.04 8.30
CA ALA A 117 0.55 -3.59 8.43
C ALA A 117 1.60 -2.56 7.96
N SER A 118 2.72 -2.49 8.69
CA SER A 118 3.87 -1.66 8.33
C SER A 118 4.56 -2.22 7.08
N GLY A 119 5.27 -1.36 6.37
CA GLY A 119 6.18 -1.78 5.30
C GLY A 119 7.49 -2.36 5.82
N ALA A 120 8.51 -2.43 4.96
CA ALA A 120 9.84 -2.91 5.30
C ALA A 120 10.53 -2.11 6.41
N ASP A 121 10.12 -0.84 6.59
CA ASP A 121 10.62 0.04 7.65
C ASP A 121 10.16 -0.35 9.07
N GLY A 122 9.15 -1.22 9.19
CA GLY A 122 8.58 -1.65 10.46
C GLY A 122 7.85 -0.54 11.24
N ILE A 123 7.61 0.64 10.66
CA ILE A 123 7.01 1.78 11.36
C ILE A 123 5.47 1.64 11.36
N PRO A 124 4.84 1.45 12.52
CA PRO A 124 3.39 1.30 12.59
C PRO A 124 2.67 2.65 12.42
N VAL A 125 1.48 2.64 11.82
CA VAL A 125 0.61 3.82 11.65
C VAL A 125 0.38 4.58 12.96
N ALA A 126 0.30 3.86 14.08
CA ALA A 126 0.06 4.47 15.39
C ALA A 126 1.10 5.53 15.77
N LEU A 127 2.37 5.37 15.35
CA LEU A 127 3.42 6.38 15.60
C LEU A 127 3.15 7.68 14.82
N PHE A 128 2.72 7.59 13.58
CA PHE A 128 2.35 8.76 12.78
C PHE A 128 1.20 9.56 13.42
N LEU A 129 0.25 8.86 14.05
CA LEU A 129 -0.91 9.49 14.68
C LEU A 129 -0.62 10.05 16.09
N ILE A 130 0.41 9.51 16.77
CA ILE A 130 0.85 10.02 18.07
C ILE A 130 1.66 11.30 17.90
N LEU A 131 2.59 11.30 16.95
CA LEU A 131 3.56 12.38 16.72
C LEU A 131 3.01 13.50 15.80
N LYS A 132 1.79 13.38 15.33
CA LYS A 132 1.02 14.28 14.45
C LYS A 132 1.81 15.42 13.77
N ASP A 133 1.98 16.54 14.47
CA ASP A 133 2.53 17.77 13.86
C ASP A 133 4.02 17.66 13.53
N ASP A 134 4.81 16.94 14.33
CA ASP A 134 6.23 16.73 14.04
C ASP A 134 6.40 15.82 12.83
N VAL A 135 5.58 14.77 12.73
CA VAL A 135 5.57 13.88 11.55
C VAL A 135 5.16 14.64 10.29
N VAL A 136 4.17 15.54 10.38
CA VAL A 136 3.73 16.36 9.24
C VAL A 136 4.89 17.18 8.70
N LYS A 137 5.64 17.89 9.57
CA LYS A 137 6.79 18.70 9.16
C LYS A 137 7.88 17.87 8.48
N VAL A 138 8.24 16.72 9.08
CA VAL A 138 9.27 15.84 8.54
C VAL A 138 8.84 15.26 7.20
N LEU A 139 7.62 14.73 7.10
CA LEU A 139 7.09 14.19 5.85
C LEU A 139 6.95 15.26 4.77
N HIS A 140 6.51 16.46 5.12
CA HIS A 140 6.42 17.58 4.19
C HIS A 140 7.80 17.90 3.60
N SER A 141 8.83 18.02 4.44
CA SER A 141 10.20 18.25 3.97
C SER A 141 10.69 17.15 3.02
N ILE A 142 10.46 15.88 3.37
CA ILE A 142 10.84 14.74 2.51
C ILE A 142 10.06 14.77 1.19
N CYS A 143 8.75 14.98 1.24
CA CYS A 143 7.91 15.04 0.05
C CYS A 143 8.30 16.19 -0.87
N GLN A 144 8.61 17.37 -0.33
CA GLN A 144 9.12 18.50 -1.12
C GLN A 144 10.47 18.17 -1.77
N GLN A 145 11.37 17.50 -1.05
CA GLN A 145 12.66 17.10 -1.60
C GLN A 145 12.46 16.12 -2.75
N ILE A 146 11.61 15.10 -2.59
CA ILE A 146 11.27 14.16 -3.67
C ILE A 146 10.67 14.89 -4.87
N TRP A 147 9.77 15.86 -4.62
CA TRP A 147 9.13 16.64 -5.68
C TRP A 147 10.13 17.44 -6.49
N LYS A 148 11.08 18.08 -5.83
CA LYS A 148 12.12 18.93 -6.48
C LYS A 148 13.21 18.11 -7.16
N THR A 149 13.65 17.01 -6.54
CA THR A 149 14.77 16.22 -7.04
C THR A 149 14.37 15.02 -7.89
N GLN A 150 13.08 14.66 -7.87
CA GLN A 150 12.54 13.43 -8.49
C GLN A 150 13.21 12.14 -7.99
N GLN A 151 13.94 12.22 -6.87
CA GLN A 151 14.64 11.09 -6.28
C GLN A 151 13.91 10.56 -5.06
N TRP A 152 13.53 9.29 -5.12
CA TRP A 152 12.90 8.59 -4.01
C TRP A 152 13.93 7.99 -3.06
N PRO A 153 13.70 8.04 -1.74
CA PRO A 153 14.52 7.30 -0.78
C PRO A 153 14.56 5.80 -1.12
N GLN A 154 15.72 5.17 -0.99
CA GLN A 154 15.88 3.76 -1.36
C GLN A 154 14.95 2.82 -0.57
N ASP A 155 14.71 3.13 0.72
CA ASP A 155 13.80 2.34 1.55
C ASP A 155 12.33 2.47 1.12
N TRP A 156 11.96 3.56 0.41
CA TRP A 156 10.60 3.74 -0.11
C TRP A 156 10.37 2.99 -1.43
N LYS A 157 11.45 2.62 -2.12
CA LYS A 157 11.40 1.79 -3.34
C LYS A 157 11.24 0.30 -3.04
N ARG A 158 11.38 -0.10 -1.77
CA ARG A 158 11.28 -1.51 -1.35
C ARG A 158 9.87 -1.84 -0.89
N SER A 159 9.36 -2.95 -1.37
CA SER A 159 8.07 -3.53 -0.98
C SER A 159 8.29 -4.91 -0.35
N VAL A 160 7.47 -5.24 0.64
CA VAL A 160 7.39 -6.60 1.17
C VAL A 160 6.15 -7.24 0.55
N PHE A 161 6.34 -8.31 -0.23
CA PHE A 161 5.24 -9.04 -0.84
C PHE A 161 4.73 -10.13 0.10
N ILE A 162 3.43 -10.13 0.34
CA ILE A 162 2.75 -11.16 1.13
C ILE A 162 1.86 -11.96 0.18
N PRO A 163 2.14 -13.26 -0.04
CA PRO A 163 1.28 -14.12 -0.81
C PRO A 163 0.01 -14.47 -0.01
N ILE A 164 -1.16 -14.24 -0.61
CA ILE A 164 -2.46 -14.59 -0.05
C ILE A 164 -3.06 -15.70 -0.91
N PRO A 165 -3.41 -16.86 -0.33
CA PRO A 165 -4.00 -17.95 -1.10
C PRO A 165 -5.39 -17.56 -1.61
N LYS A 166 -5.65 -17.85 -2.88
CA LYS A 166 -6.98 -17.82 -3.49
C LYS A 166 -7.75 -19.09 -3.09
N LYS A 167 -9.06 -19.10 -3.34
CA LYS A 167 -9.85 -20.33 -3.19
C LYS A 167 -9.37 -21.35 -4.24
N GLY A 168 -8.95 -22.52 -3.79
CA GLY A 168 -8.47 -23.58 -4.68
C GLY A 168 -7.30 -24.36 -4.07
N ASN A 169 -6.48 -24.94 -4.95
CA ASN A 169 -5.29 -25.67 -4.54
C ASN A 169 -4.20 -24.70 -4.06
N ASP A 170 -3.88 -24.76 -2.78
CA ASP A 170 -2.84 -23.94 -2.13
C ASP A 170 -1.40 -24.35 -2.48
N LYS A 171 -1.24 -25.39 -3.30
CA LYS A 171 0.06 -25.92 -3.72
C LYS A 171 0.62 -25.24 -4.97
N GLU A 172 -0.18 -24.47 -5.69
CA GLU A 172 0.22 -23.85 -6.95
C GLU A 172 0.48 -22.34 -6.74
N SER A 173 1.63 -21.85 -7.18
CA SER A 173 2.00 -20.42 -7.09
C SER A 173 0.99 -19.49 -7.79
N LEU A 174 0.34 -19.96 -8.86
CA LEU A 174 -0.73 -19.23 -9.57
C LEU A 174 -2.00 -19.01 -8.74
N ASN A 175 -2.20 -19.82 -7.68
CA ASN A 175 -3.33 -19.68 -6.79
C ASN A 175 -3.12 -18.67 -5.65
N TYR A 176 -2.07 -17.87 -5.74
CA TYR A 176 -1.83 -16.80 -4.79
C TYR A 176 -2.01 -15.43 -5.44
N CYS A 177 -2.45 -14.49 -4.63
CA CYS A 177 -2.45 -13.06 -4.95
C CYS A 177 -1.45 -12.36 -4.03
N THR A 178 -0.48 -11.67 -4.59
CA THR A 178 0.51 -10.94 -3.80
C THR A 178 -0.03 -9.57 -3.38
N ILE A 179 0.17 -9.22 -2.12
CA ILE A 179 -0.07 -7.86 -1.60
C ILE A 179 1.27 -7.23 -1.29
N ALA A 180 1.55 -6.10 -1.91
CA ALA A 180 2.75 -5.32 -1.63
C ALA A 180 2.52 -4.41 -0.41
N LEU A 181 3.36 -4.58 0.61
CA LEU A 181 3.42 -3.70 1.76
C LEU A 181 4.56 -2.70 1.57
N ILE A 182 4.20 -1.44 1.43
CA ILE A 182 5.12 -0.32 1.37
C ILE A 182 5.06 0.51 2.66
N SER A 183 6.07 1.35 2.91
CA SER A 183 6.12 2.22 4.09
C SER A 183 4.90 3.15 4.15
N HIS A 184 4.47 3.51 5.36
CA HIS A 184 3.35 4.45 5.52
C HIS A 184 3.72 5.86 5.05
N ALA A 185 4.98 6.25 5.20
CA ALA A 185 5.50 7.51 4.71
C ALA A 185 5.43 7.57 3.17
N SER A 186 5.87 6.51 2.48
CA SER A 186 5.74 6.38 1.02
C SER A 186 4.28 6.46 0.56
N LYS A 187 3.36 5.83 1.30
CA LYS A 187 1.91 5.91 0.99
C LYS A 187 1.36 7.33 1.03
N VAL A 188 1.87 8.20 1.92
CA VAL A 188 1.46 9.61 1.96
C VAL A 188 1.83 10.29 0.65
N MET A 189 3.08 10.17 0.21
CA MET A 189 3.53 10.76 -1.06
C MET A 189 2.74 10.22 -2.25
N LEU A 190 2.55 8.90 -2.35
CA LEU A 190 1.76 8.29 -3.43
C LEU A 190 0.31 8.78 -3.44
N LYS A 191 -0.28 9.03 -2.28
CA LYS A 191 -1.64 9.59 -2.20
C LYS A 191 -1.70 11.05 -2.64
N ILE A 192 -0.66 11.85 -2.38
CA ILE A 192 -0.56 13.23 -2.91
C ILE A 192 -0.58 13.16 -4.43
N LEU A 193 0.32 12.36 -5.00
CA LEU A 193 0.41 12.18 -6.46
C LEU A 193 -0.91 11.67 -7.04
N HIS A 194 -1.52 10.67 -6.42
CA HIS A 194 -2.82 10.16 -6.85
C HIS A 194 -3.92 11.23 -6.83
N ALA A 195 -3.99 12.03 -5.76
CA ALA A 195 -5.01 13.07 -5.63
C ALA A 195 -4.86 14.16 -6.70
N ARG A 196 -3.63 14.55 -7.00
CA ARG A 196 -3.32 15.51 -8.08
C ARG A 196 -3.60 14.92 -9.45
N LEU A 197 -3.12 13.71 -9.72
CA LEU A 197 -3.32 13.01 -10.99
C LEU A 197 -4.80 12.73 -11.27
N GLN A 198 -5.59 12.43 -10.25
CA GLN A 198 -7.01 12.09 -10.42
C GLN A 198 -7.81 13.22 -11.08
N GLN A 199 -7.42 14.48 -10.90
CA GLN A 199 -8.08 15.63 -11.53
C GLN A 199 -7.94 15.59 -13.04
N TYR A 200 -6.79 15.15 -13.55
CA TYR A 200 -6.53 15.03 -14.99
C TYR A 200 -7.12 13.74 -15.56
N VAL A 201 -6.89 12.63 -14.89
CA VAL A 201 -7.31 11.30 -15.37
C VAL A 201 -8.83 11.18 -15.52
N ILE A 202 -9.61 11.85 -14.68
CA ILE A 202 -11.08 11.83 -14.78
C ILE A 202 -11.57 12.34 -16.14
N HIS A 203 -10.88 13.29 -16.74
CA HIS A 203 -11.26 13.86 -18.05
C HIS A 203 -10.79 12.99 -19.22
N GLU A 204 -9.74 12.21 -19.02
CA GLU A 204 -9.15 11.36 -20.06
C GLU A 204 -9.79 9.96 -20.11
N ILE A 205 -10.38 9.49 -19.00
CA ILE A 205 -11.01 8.16 -18.95
C ILE A 205 -12.35 8.17 -19.67
N PRO A 206 -12.55 7.34 -20.72
CA PRO A 206 -13.80 7.23 -21.42
C PRO A 206 -14.96 6.86 -20.50
N ASP A 207 -16.17 7.32 -20.80
CA ASP A 207 -17.37 7.07 -19.98
C ASP A 207 -17.74 5.58 -19.83
N VAL A 208 -17.31 4.77 -20.79
CA VAL A 208 -17.53 3.31 -20.77
C VAL A 208 -16.68 2.57 -19.77
N GLN A 209 -15.56 3.18 -19.34
CA GLN A 209 -14.67 2.55 -18.37
C GLN A 209 -15.23 2.66 -16.96
N ALA A 210 -15.42 1.53 -16.29
CA ALA A 210 -15.90 1.46 -14.91
C ALA A 210 -14.78 1.27 -13.89
N GLY A 211 -13.68 0.63 -14.28
CA GLY A 211 -12.54 0.38 -13.40
C GLY A 211 -11.88 1.68 -12.96
N PHE A 212 -11.56 1.78 -11.65
CA PHE A 212 -10.88 2.91 -11.03
C PHE A 212 -11.61 4.27 -11.13
N ARG A 213 -12.89 4.27 -11.51
CA ARG A 213 -13.72 5.47 -11.61
C ARG A 213 -14.60 5.63 -10.37
N LYS A 214 -14.59 6.82 -9.77
CA LYS A 214 -15.41 7.13 -8.60
C LYS A 214 -16.89 7.04 -8.96
N GLY A 215 -17.69 6.37 -8.12
CA GLY A 215 -19.13 6.21 -8.34
C GLY A 215 -19.51 5.09 -9.33
N ARG A 216 -18.56 4.36 -9.89
CA ARG A 216 -18.79 3.18 -10.73
C ARG A 216 -18.39 1.93 -9.96
N GLY A 217 -19.27 0.96 -9.89
CA GLY A 217 -19.06 -0.28 -9.16
C GLY A 217 -19.24 -1.52 -10.04
N THR A 218 -18.80 -2.67 -9.51
CA THR A 218 -18.96 -3.97 -10.18
C THR A 218 -20.45 -4.29 -10.45
N ARG A 219 -21.34 -3.83 -9.56
CA ARG A 219 -22.80 -4.02 -9.74
C ARG A 219 -23.33 -3.33 -10.99
N ASP A 220 -22.83 -2.12 -11.29
CA ASP A 220 -23.27 -1.36 -12.48
C ASP A 220 -22.85 -2.09 -13.75
N GLN A 221 -21.63 -2.67 -13.74
CA GLN A 221 -21.14 -3.45 -14.89
C GLN A 221 -21.90 -4.76 -15.07
N ILE A 222 -22.24 -5.44 -13.99
CA ILE A 222 -23.09 -6.65 -14.05
C ILE A 222 -24.46 -6.29 -14.60
N ALA A 223 -25.07 -5.18 -14.14
CA ALA A 223 -26.36 -4.72 -14.64
C ALA A 223 -26.31 -4.41 -16.14
N ASN A 224 -25.24 -3.72 -16.61
CA ASN A 224 -25.03 -3.43 -18.02
C ASN A 224 -24.92 -4.71 -18.86
N ILE A 225 -24.12 -5.69 -18.40
CA ILE A 225 -23.98 -6.99 -19.09
C ILE A 225 -25.33 -7.72 -19.14
N CYS A 226 -26.03 -7.79 -18.01
CA CYS A 226 -27.36 -8.42 -17.97
C CYS A 226 -28.35 -7.73 -18.90
N TRP A 227 -28.31 -6.39 -19.00
CA TRP A 227 -29.16 -5.65 -19.92
C TRP A 227 -28.81 -5.95 -21.39
N ILE A 228 -27.54 -5.97 -21.76
CA ILE A 228 -27.07 -6.32 -23.12
C ILE A 228 -27.53 -7.73 -23.50
N ILE A 229 -27.34 -8.71 -22.61
CA ILE A 229 -27.78 -10.09 -22.86
C ILE A 229 -29.30 -10.15 -23.06
N LYS A 230 -30.07 -9.43 -22.24
CA LYS A 230 -31.52 -9.39 -22.37
C LYS A 230 -31.96 -8.81 -23.72
N VAL A 231 -31.35 -7.69 -24.15
CA VAL A 231 -31.64 -7.06 -25.44
C VAL A 231 -31.26 -7.98 -26.60
N MET A 232 -30.10 -8.64 -26.53
CA MET A 232 -29.69 -9.61 -27.57
C MET A 232 -30.65 -10.80 -27.67
N LEU A 233 -31.05 -11.38 -26.54
CA LEU A 233 -32.00 -12.48 -26.51
C LEU A 233 -33.38 -12.04 -27.07
N THR A 234 -33.89 -10.86 -26.73
CA THR A 234 -35.14 -10.33 -27.24
C THR A 234 -35.09 -10.16 -28.75
N ASN A 235 -34.01 -9.59 -29.30
CA ASN A 235 -33.83 -9.44 -30.74
C ASN A 235 -33.69 -10.78 -31.46
N LEU A 236 -33.01 -11.76 -30.87
CA LEU A 236 -32.90 -13.12 -31.43
C LEU A 236 -34.27 -13.81 -31.51
N ILE A 237 -35.10 -13.65 -30.48
CA ILE A 237 -36.47 -14.19 -30.47
C ILE A 237 -37.34 -13.55 -31.56
N LEU A 238 -37.23 -12.23 -31.76
CA LEU A 238 -37.94 -11.50 -32.81
C LEU A 238 -37.56 -11.98 -34.20
N ILE A 239 -36.26 -12.29 -34.44
CA ILE A 239 -35.80 -12.82 -35.72
C ILE A 239 -36.29 -14.24 -35.99
N ILE A 240 -36.46 -15.05 -34.95
CA ILE A 240 -36.94 -16.45 -35.09
C ILE A 240 -38.46 -16.51 -35.35
N ILE A 241 -39.22 -15.50 -34.91
CA ILE A 241 -40.67 -15.44 -35.04
C ILE A 241 -41.11 -14.74 -36.35
N SER A 242 -40.22 -13.98 -36.97
CA SER A 242 -40.42 -13.36 -38.29
C SER A 242 -40.07 -14.31 -39.43
#